data_847fbf512f86182dc1caa4e4d23a40bf
#
_entry.id   847fbf512f86182dc1caa4e4d23a40bf
#
_cell.length_a   1.000
_cell.length_b   1.000
_cell.length_c   1.000
_cell.angle_alpha   90.00
_cell.angle_beta   90.00
_cell.angle_gamma   90.00
#
_symmetry.space_group_name_H-M   'P 1'
#
loop_
_entity.id
_entity.type
_entity.pdbx_description
1 polymer ?
#
loop_
_entity_poly.entity_id
_entity_poly.type
_entity_poly.pdbx_seq_one_letter_code
_entity_poly.pdbx_strand_id
1 'polypeptide(L)'
;MATTKSPATAHRTAAPWLKWTAVGVGAGAALASSAAGAVSGLAVYFARQIVTPSRIRVENLDILAVVGSPGHQTVILPANDDTTIEGTYSLHFDQGAGHARIGAIRSYVPREGTVEREVEKVYAGDLQAATRGWWGGAVYPSPGAMGFAEQQVLIPVEGGSAPAWLVRAESPASTWAVMVHGRGATRAEALRALTPARRLGLTSLVLSYRNDGEAPSAPDGRYGLGMTEWHDVDAAIDYAVAHGAEDVVLFGWSMGGAIALQTADLSRHRRRIRALVLDGPVINWMEVLAHHAELNRIPAPVGRLGQYLLSSQRARRITGLAAPLDLKSMDWIARAEQLTLPTLVLHSEDDEFVPIGPSVDLAAKNPGFVTLERFHRARHTKEWNVDPDRWEAVVEGWLRGRLFGRTLPGGRSREAAAPERDAGATELP
;
A
#
# COMPACT_ATOMS: atom_id res chain seq x y z
N MET A 1 -83.28 -61.33 -8.82
CA MET A 1 -81.86 -61.58 -8.75
C MET A 1 -81.21 -60.43 -9.46
N ALA A 2 -80.66 -59.49 -8.69
CA ALA A 2 -80.02 -58.27 -9.19
C ALA A 2 -78.49 -58.46 -9.07
N THR A 3 -77.78 -58.39 -10.13
CA THR A 3 -76.30 -58.40 -10.13
C THR A 3 -75.78 -56.99 -10.15
N THR A 4 -75.17 -56.59 -9.06
CA THR A 4 -74.41 -55.31 -8.88
C THR A 4 -73.08 -55.37 -9.63
N LYS A 5 -72.88 -54.45 -10.59
CA LYS A 5 -71.55 -54.20 -11.21
C LYS A 5 -70.79 -53.16 -10.38
N SER A 6 -69.62 -53.56 -9.94
CA SER A 6 -68.61 -52.67 -9.25
C SER A 6 -67.96 -51.75 -10.33
N PRO A 7 -67.64 -50.45 -9.97
CA PRO A 7 -66.99 -49.57 -10.91
C PRO A 7 -65.45 -49.76 -10.88
N ALA A 8 -64.85 -49.82 -12.05
CA ALA A 8 -63.43 -49.90 -12.29
C ALA A 8 -62.71 -48.57 -11.94
N THR A 9 -61.72 -48.64 -11.10
CA THR A 9 -60.79 -47.54 -10.76
C THR A 9 -59.90 -47.26 -11.94
N ALA A 10 -60.07 -46.09 -12.56
CA ALA A 10 -59.20 -45.61 -13.61
C ALA A 10 -57.88 -45.07 -12.99
N HIS A 11 -56.77 -45.79 -13.20
CA HIS A 11 -55.43 -45.26 -12.94
C HIS A 11 -55.14 -44.13 -13.95
N ARG A 12 -55.12 -42.86 -13.43
CA ARG A 12 -54.60 -41.71 -14.20
C ARG A 12 -53.11 -41.84 -14.27
N THR A 13 -52.56 -42.29 -15.41
CA THR A 13 -51.15 -42.19 -15.71
C THR A 13 -50.79 -40.71 -15.90
N ALA A 14 -49.85 -40.19 -15.09
CA ALA A 14 -49.34 -38.83 -15.22
C ALA A 14 -48.73 -38.65 -16.62
N ALA A 15 -49.05 -37.55 -17.29
CA ALA A 15 -48.66 -37.26 -18.63
C ALA A 15 -47.11 -37.23 -18.78
N PRO A 16 -46.56 -37.85 -19.82
CA PRO A 16 -45.10 -38.02 -19.98
C PRO A 16 -44.32 -36.68 -20.00
N TRP A 17 -44.94 -35.57 -20.39
CA TRP A 17 -44.29 -34.26 -20.42
C TRP A 17 -43.97 -33.72 -18.99
N LEU A 18 -44.71 -34.11 -17.95
CA LEU A 18 -44.41 -33.74 -16.57
C LEU A 18 -43.08 -34.33 -16.08
N LYS A 19 -42.65 -35.47 -16.58
CA LYS A 19 -41.38 -36.11 -16.24
C LYS A 19 -40.18 -35.33 -16.84
N TRP A 20 -40.35 -34.84 -18.06
CA TRP A 20 -39.29 -34.08 -18.75
C TRP A 20 -39.11 -32.64 -18.16
N THR A 21 -40.19 -31.99 -17.75
CA THR A 21 -40.12 -30.70 -17.02
C THR A 21 -39.46 -30.84 -15.67
N ALA A 22 -39.72 -31.91 -14.92
CA ALA A 22 -39.06 -32.16 -13.63
C ALA A 22 -37.55 -32.47 -13.80
N VAL A 23 -37.15 -33.19 -14.85
CA VAL A 23 -35.74 -33.45 -15.17
C VAL A 23 -35.05 -32.18 -15.66
N GLY A 24 -35.68 -31.35 -16.47
CA GLY A 24 -35.13 -30.06 -16.93
C GLY A 24 -34.96 -29.06 -15.81
N VAL A 25 -35.91 -28.95 -14.90
CA VAL A 25 -35.82 -28.10 -13.71
C VAL A 25 -34.75 -28.62 -12.74
N GLY A 26 -34.63 -29.93 -12.53
CA GLY A 26 -33.61 -30.55 -11.70
C GLY A 26 -32.20 -30.35 -12.25
N ALA A 27 -31.99 -30.54 -13.54
CA ALA A 27 -30.71 -30.31 -14.22
C ALA A 27 -30.32 -28.81 -14.23
N GLY A 28 -31.28 -27.93 -14.51
CA GLY A 28 -31.08 -26.49 -14.45
C GLY A 28 -30.73 -26.01 -13.04
N ALA A 29 -31.40 -26.52 -12.00
CA ALA A 29 -31.09 -26.22 -10.60
C ALA A 29 -29.72 -26.76 -10.19
N ALA A 30 -29.31 -27.95 -10.63
CA ALA A 30 -27.99 -28.50 -10.35
C ALA A 30 -26.87 -27.69 -11.02
N LEU A 31 -27.04 -27.28 -12.27
CA LEU A 31 -26.10 -26.43 -12.98
C LEU A 31 -26.02 -25.04 -12.34
N ALA A 32 -27.16 -24.44 -11.98
CA ALA A 32 -27.18 -23.14 -11.28
C ALA A 32 -26.52 -23.22 -9.90
N SER A 33 -26.74 -24.31 -9.16
CA SER A 33 -26.09 -24.52 -7.85
C SER A 33 -24.60 -24.73 -7.98
N SER A 34 -24.13 -25.46 -9.01
CA SER A 34 -22.70 -25.65 -9.29
C SER A 34 -22.03 -24.34 -9.70
N ALA A 35 -22.68 -23.53 -10.55
CA ALA A 35 -22.19 -22.22 -10.94
C ALA A 35 -22.14 -21.24 -9.75
N ALA A 36 -23.17 -21.21 -8.91
CA ALA A 36 -23.22 -20.40 -7.70
C ALA A 36 -22.13 -20.82 -6.69
N GLY A 37 -21.88 -22.14 -6.56
CA GLY A 37 -20.80 -22.67 -5.74
C GLY A 37 -19.43 -22.25 -6.23
N ALA A 38 -19.18 -22.31 -7.54
CA ALA A 38 -17.93 -21.87 -8.16
C ALA A 38 -17.70 -20.36 -7.96
N VAL A 39 -18.72 -19.53 -8.21
CA VAL A 39 -18.69 -18.07 -7.99
C VAL A 39 -18.36 -17.76 -6.53
N SER A 40 -19.02 -18.42 -5.58
CA SER A 40 -18.80 -18.21 -4.14
C SER A 40 -17.40 -18.63 -3.72
N GLY A 41 -16.93 -19.81 -4.18
CA GLY A 41 -15.57 -20.30 -3.90
C GLY A 41 -14.50 -19.34 -4.41
N LEU A 42 -14.67 -18.85 -5.63
CA LEU A 42 -13.74 -17.90 -6.25
C LEU A 42 -13.75 -16.57 -5.50
N ALA A 43 -14.91 -16.05 -5.11
CA ALA A 43 -15.02 -14.82 -4.34
C ALA A 43 -14.34 -14.93 -2.97
N VAL A 44 -14.50 -16.06 -2.28
CA VAL A 44 -13.80 -16.36 -1.01
C VAL A 44 -12.30 -16.41 -1.21
N TYR A 45 -11.85 -17.11 -2.26
CA TYR A 45 -10.42 -17.19 -2.58
C TYR A 45 -9.80 -15.80 -2.76
N PHE A 46 -10.39 -14.94 -3.61
CA PHE A 46 -9.88 -13.59 -3.82
C PHE A 46 -9.97 -12.71 -2.59
N ALA A 47 -11.08 -12.75 -1.85
CA ALA A 47 -11.21 -12.00 -0.60
C ALA A 47 -10.10 -12.38 0.39
N ARG A 48 -9.79 -13.68 0.53
CA ARG A 48 -8.69 -14.14 1.39
C ARG A 48 -7.32 -13.73 0.87
N GLN A 49 -7.10 -13.79 -0.45
CA GLN A 49 -5.85 -13.38 -1.09
C GLN A 49 -5.48 -11.93 -0.75
N ILE A 50 -6.47 -11.04 -0.75
CA ILE A 50 -6.26 -9.61 -0.47
C ILE A 50 -5.78 -9.37 0.95
N VAL A 51 -6.37 -10.04 1.94
CA VAL A 51 -6.07 -9.82 3.35
C VAL A 51 -4.99 -10.75 3.92
N THR A 52 -4.51 -11.72 3.14
CA THR A 52 -3.46 -12.65 3.61
C THR A 52 -2.08 -12.09 3.29
N PRO A 53 -1.20 -11.93 4.29
CA PRO A 53 0.19 -11.59 4.05
C PRO A 53 0.90 -12.69 3.26
N SER A 54 1.63 -12.31 2.20
CA SER A 54 2.51 -13.25 1.49
C SER A 54 3.82 -13.35 2.27
N ARG A 55 4.16 -14.54 2.72
CA ARG A 55 5.41 -14.80 3.46
C ARG A 55 6.58 -15.17 2.54
N ILE A 56 6.29 -15.53 1.30
CA ILE A 56 7.28 -15.98 0.33
C ILE A 56 7.09 -15.15 -0.93
N ARG A 57 8.15 -14.48 -1.37
CA ARG A 57 8.18 -13.86 -2.70
C ARG A 57 8.59 -14.92 -3.73
N VAL A 58 7.85 -14.95 -4.81
CA VAL A 58 8.14 -15.86 -5.92
C VAL A 58 9.24 -15.24 -6.78
N GLU A 59 10.28 -16.00 -7.05
CA GLU A 59 11.34 -15.64 -8.01
C GLU A 59 10.80 -15.87 -9.43
N ASN A 60 10.08 -14.88 -9.94
CA ASN A 60 9.35 -14.94 -11.21
C ASN A 60 10.12 -14.31 -12.38
N LEU A 61 11.33 -13.83 -12.15
CA LEU A 61 12.21 -13.25 -13.16
C LEU A 61 13.43 -14.16 -13.35
N ASP A 62 13.64 -14.64 -14.56
CA ASP A 62 14.83 -15.41 -14.89
C ASP A 62 16.06 -14.47 -15.02
N ILE A 63 17.21 -14.91 -14.53
CA ILE A 63 18.49 -14.26 -14.73
C ILE A 63 19.21 -15.06 -15.81
N LEU A 64 19.22 -14.53 -17.04
CA LEU A 64 19.70 -15.24 -18.22
C LEU A 64 21.23 -15.37 -18.23
N ALA A 65 21.91 -14.30 -17.85
CA ALA A 65 23.35 -14.28 -17.68
C ALA A 65 23.80 -13.10 -16.80
N VAL A 66 24.95 -13.25 -16.16
CA VAL A 66 25.71 -12.16 -15.55
C VAL A 66 27.07 -12.11 -16.22
N VAL A 67 27.40 -10.96 -16.81
CA VAL A 67 28.62 -10.76 -17.62
C VAL A 67 29.54 -9.78 -16.91
N GLY A 68 30.84 -10.01 -16.98
CA GLY A 68 31.88 -9.16 -16.39
C GLY A 68 32.36 -9.65 -15.03
N SER A 69 33.23 -8.86 -14.40
CA SER A 69 33.83 -9.15 -13.08
C SER A 69 33.18 -8.32 -11.99
N PRO A 70 33.27 -8.72 -10.71
CA PRO A 70 32.72 -7.93 -9.60
C PRO A 70 33.12 -6.45 -9.66
N GLY A 71 32.12 -5.57 -9.57
CA GLY A 71 32.29 -4.11 -9.72
C GLY A 71 32.16 -3.57 -11.15
N HIS A 72 32.13 -4.45 -12.16
CA HIS A 72 31.94 -4.10 -13.57
C HIS A 72 31.07 -5.16 -14.26
N GLN A 73 29.91 -5.44 -13.67
CA GLN A 73 29.00 -6.47 -14.13
C GLN A 73 27.79 -5.87 -14.83
N THR A 74 27.27 -6.63 -15.79
CA THR A 74 25.93 -6.45 -16.33
C THR A 74 25.11 -7.71 -16.10
N VAL A 75 23.79 -7.56 -16.02
CA VAL A 75 22.83 -8.66 -15.93
C VAL A 75 21.94 -8.66 -17.16
N ILE A 76 21.78 -9.82 -17.79
CA ILE A 76 20.88 -10.02 -18.93
C ILE A 76 19.58 -10.65 -18.39
N LEU A 77 18.46 -9.97 -18.63
CA LEU A 77 17.14 -10.32 -18.15
C LEU A 77 16.17 -10.45 -19.32
N PRO A 78 15.07 -11.20 -19.17
CA PRO A 78 13.94 -11.11 -20.09
C PRO A 78 13.41 -9.67 -20.16
N ALA A 79 13.18 -9.18 -21.37
CA ALA A 79 12.55 -7.90 -21.60
C ALA A 79 11.05 -7.99 -21.29
N ASN A 80 10.59 -7.20 -20.37
CA ASN A 80 9.19 -7.04 -20.01
C ASN A 80 8.91 -5.59 -19.60
N ASP A 81 7.67 -5.30 -19.22
CA ASP A 81 7.21 -3.96 -18.88
C ASP A 81 7.92 -3.34 -17.66
N ASP A 82 8.56 -4.15 -16.81
CA ASP A 82 9.36 -3.68 -15.68
C ASP A 82 10.84 -3.50 -16.04
N THR A 83 11.43 -4.51 -16.68
CA THR A 83 12.87 -4.57 -16.93
C THR A 83 13.36 -3.64 -18.04
N THR A 84 12.45 -3.14 -18.89
CA THR A 84 12.73 -2.23 -20.01
C THR A 84 12.50 -0.75 -19.68
N ILE A 85 12.09 -0.42 -18.45
CA ILE A 85 11.95 0.98 -18.01
C ILE A 85 13.30 1.46 -17.46
N GLU A 86 13.77 2.62 -17.95
CA GLU A 86 14.97 3.27 -17.41
C GLU A 86 14.81 3.62 -15.93
N GLY A 87 15.91 3.63 -15.21
CA GLY A 87 15.94 3.96 -13.80
C GLY A 87 16.77 2.99 -12.97
N THR A 88 16.69 3.10 -11.66
CA THR A 88 17.44 2.29 -10.70
C THR A 88 16.50 1.41 -9.89
N TYR A 89 16.78 0.11 -9.85
CA TYR A 89 15.90 -0.90 -9.27
C TYR A 89 16.69 -1.87 -8.40
N SER A 90 16.00 -2.75 -7.70
CA SER A 90 16.57 -3.90 -7.01
C SER A 90 16.29 -5.20 -7.74
N LEU A 91 17.27 -6.07 -7.79
CA LEU A 91 17.13 -7.48 -8.13
C LEU A 91 17.42 -8.30 -6.87
N HIS A 92 16.41 -8.98 -6.39
CA HIS A 92 16.54 -9.91 -5.28
C HIS A 92 16.60 -11.33 -5.84
N PHE A 93 17.45 -12.19 -5.28
CA PHE A 93 17.66 -13.56 -5.72
C PHE A 93 17.99 -14.44 -4.51
N ASP A 94 18.16 -15.73 -4.72
CA ASP A 94 18.44 -16.70 -3.64
C ASP A 94 17.40 -16.57 -2.49
N GLN A 95 16.12 -16.60 -2.86
CA GLN A 95 14.98 -16.49 -1.94
C GLN A 95 15.02 -15.24 -1.03
N GLY A 96 15.69 -14.18 -1.51
CA GLY A 96 15.85 -12.92 -0.81
C GLY A 96 17.13 -12.77 -0.01
N ALA A 97 17.97 -13.78 0.06
CA ALA A 97 19.30 -13.69 0.67
C ALA A 97 20.26 -12.85 -0.22
N GLY A 98 20.03 -12.84 -1.53
CA GLY A 98 20.77 -12.02 -2.49
C GLY A 98 20.04 -10.70 -2.80
N HIS A 99 20.81 -9.62 -2.92
CA HIS A 99 20.32 -8.28 -3.25
C HIS A 99 21.33 -7.51 -4.08
N ALA A 100 20.92 -7.07 -5.27
CA ALA A 100 21.72 -6.22 -6.15
C ALA A 100 20.94 -4.95 -6.54
N ARG A 101 21.67 -3.84 -6.67
CA ARG A 101 21.21 -2.59 -7.25
C ARG A 101 21.51 -2.59 -8.72
N ILE A 102 20.47 -2.43 -9.53
CA ILE A 102 20.50 -2.49 -10.98
C ILE A 102 20.22 -1.10 -11.54
N GLY A 103 21.11 -0.61 -12.37
CA GLY A 103 21.08 0.72 -12.97
C GLY A 103 20.63 0.73 -14.42
N ALA A 104 21.34 1.53 -15.24
CA ALA A 104 20.99 1.86 -16.61
C ALA A 104 20.86 0.64 -17.54
N ILE A 105 20.02 0.78 -18.57
CA ILE A 105 19.96 -0.15 -19.70
C ILE A 105 21.22 0.06 -20.56
N ARG A 106 22.01 -1.02 -20.72
CA ARG A 106 23.20 -1.03 -21.57
C ARG A 106 22.88 -1.47 -22.98
N SER A 107 21.95 -2.41 -23.12
CA SER A 107 21.47 -2.91 -24.40
C SER A 107 20.03 -3.41 -24.27
N TYR A 108 19.25 -3.22 -25.33
CA TYR A 108 17.92 -3.80 -25.45
C TYR A 108 17.76 -4.42 -26.83
N VAL A 109 17.49 -5.71 -26.88
CA VAL A 109 17.34 -6.49 -28.10
C VAL A 109 15.92 -7.04 -28.23
N PRO A 110 14.95 -6.28 -28.78
CA PRO A 110 13.56 -6.69 -28.83
C PRO A 110 13.32 -8.03 -29.54
N ARG A 111 14.12 -8.36 -30.55
CA ARG A 111 14.01 -9.61 -31.30
C ARG A 111 14.37 -10.84 -30.49
N GLU A 112 15.25 -10.69 -29.53
CA GLU A 112 15.66 -11.75 -28.60
C GLU A 112 14.85 -11.72 -27.30
N GLY A 113 14.05 -10.67 -27.10
CA GLY A 113 13.28 -10.49 -25.88
C GLY A 113 14.17 -10.28 -24.65
N THR A 114 15.36 -9.67 -24.82
CA THR A 114 16.33 -9.50 -23.73
C THR A 114 16.69 -8.04 -23.52
N VAL A 115 17.01 -7.70 -22.27
CA VAL A 115 17.57 -6.42 -21.86
C VAL A 115 18.80 -6.67 -20.99
N GLU A 116 19.87 -5.95 -21.29
CA GLU A 116 21.09 -5.95 -20.50
C GLU A 116 21.14 -4.68 -19.66
N ARG A 117 21.37 -4.85 -18.36
CA ARG A 117 21.40 -3.73 -17.41
C ARG A 117 22.67 -3.74 -16.58
N GLU A 118 23.11 -2.56 -16.21
CA GLU A 118 24.27 -2.37 -15.34
C GLU A 118 23.97 -2.89 -13.92
N VAL A 119 24.92 -3.60 -13.33
CA VAL A 119 24.90 -3.95 -11.90
C VAL A 119 25.74 -2.91 -11.17
N GLU A 120 25.07 -1.93 -10.54
CA GLU A 120 25.77 -0.86 -9.82
C GLU A 120 26.41 -1.36 -8.52
N LYS A 121 25.74 -2.27 -7.83
CA LYS A 121 26.23 -2.85 -6.58
C LYS A 121 25.54 -4.17 -6.24
N VAL A 122 26.30 -5.13 -5.78
CA VAL A 122 25.77 -6.32 -5.08
C VAL A 122 25.94 -6.09 -3.58
N TYR A 123 24.84 -6.08 -2.84
CA TYR A 123 24.83 -5.88 -1.39
C TYR A 123 24.98 -7.19 -0.64
N ALA A 124 24.41 -8.27 -1.18
CA ALA A 124 24.43 -9.60 -0.57
C ALA A 124 24.25 -10.68 -1.63
N GLY A 125 24.73 -11.91 -1.33
CA GLY A 125 24.60 -13.08 -2.19
C GLY A 125 25.63 -13.14 -3.32
N ASP A 126 25.59 -14.24 -4.08
CA ASP A 126 26.42 -14.46 -5.27
C ASP A 126 25.56 -14.32 -6.54
N LEU A 127 25.59 -13.13 -7.13
CA LEU A 127 24.81 -12.83 -8.35
C LEU A 127 25.25 -13.69 -9.54
N GLN A 128 26.53 -14.11 -9.59
CA GLN A 128 27.03 -14.95 -10.69
C GLN A 128 26.43 -16.36 -10.69
N ALA A 129 26.07 -16.87 -9.50
CA ALA A 129 25.42 -18.15 -9.36
C ALA A 129 23.89 -18.07 -9.47
N ALA A 130 23.31 -16.88 -9.44
CA ALA A 130 21.87 -16.67 -9.45
C ALA A 130 21.27 -16.97 -10.83
N THR A 131 20.20 -17.76 -10.87
CA THR A 131 19.46 -18.09 -12.10
C THR A 131 18.07 -17.51 -12.13
N ARG A 132 17.52 -17.12 -10.99
CA ARG A 132 16.18 -16.51 -10.84
C ARG A 132 16.18 -15.49 -9.72
N GLY A 133 15.18 -14.60 -9.76
CA GLY A 133 14.97 -13.60 -8.75
C GLY A 133 13.62 -12.89 -8.92
N TRP A 134 13.47 -11.74 -8.28
CA TRP A 134 12.36 -10.83 -8.53
C TRP A 134 12.85 -9.39 -8.60
N TRP A 135 12.13 -8.60 -9.39
CA TRP A 135 12.36 -7.18 -9.59
C TRP A 135 11.66 -6.34 -8.52
N GLY A 136 12.33 -5.33 -7.99
CA GLY A 136 11.78 -4.50 -6.93
C GLY A 136 12.18 -3.02 -7.00
N GLY A 137 11.41 -2.18 -6.31
CA GLY A 137 11.68 -0.75 -6.15
C GLY A 137 12.53 -0.41 -4.91
N ALA A 138 12.70 -1.33 -3.96
CA ALA A 138 13.50 -1.11 -2.75
C ALA A 138 14.99 -1.30 -3.04
N VAL A 139 15.63 -0.24 -3.50
CA VAL A 139 17.01 -0.27 -4.03
C VAL A 139 18.06 -0.52 -2.95
N TYR A 140 17.83 -0.02 -1.75
CA TYR A 140 18.78 -0.08 -0.64
C TYR A 140 18.30 -1.05 0.44
N PRO A 141 19.19 -1.90 1.01
CA PRO A 141 18.82 -2.82 2.10
C PRO A 141 18.65 -2.15 3.46
N SER A 142 19.33 -1.02 3.68
CA SER A 142 19.25 -0.25 4.94
C SER A 142 19.64 1.21 4.71
N PRO A 143 19.36 2.11 5.67
CA PRO A 143 19.86 3.49 5.63
C PRO A 143 21.39 3.57 5.54
N GLY A 144 22.12 2.66 6.19
CA GLY A 144 23.57 2.58 6.13
C GLY A 144 24.09 2.34 4.69
N ALA A 145 23.36 1.61 3.87
CA ALA A 145 23.70 1.41 2.47
C ALA A 145 23.61 2.70 1.63
N MET A 146 22.86 3.70 2.11
CA MET A 146 22.78 5.07 1.55
C MET A 146 23.79 6.03 2.17
N GLY A 147 24.57 5.60 3.18
CA GLY A 147 25.51 6.43 3.91
C GLY A 147 24.89 7.20 5.08
N PHE A 148 23.68 6.87 5.50
CA PHE A 148 23.07 7.46 6.70
C PHE A 148 23.45 6.68 7.95
N ALA A 149 23.81 7.40 9.03
CA ALA A 149 23.90 6.78 10.35
C ALA A 149 22.49 6.38 10.81
N GLU A 150 22.32 5.12 11.16
CA GLU A 150 21.05 4.54 11.58
C GLU A 150 21.12 3.95 12.97
N GLN A 151 20.03 3.99 13.67
CA GLN A 151 19.82 3.28 14.92
C GLN A 151 18.59 2.39 14.76
N GLN A 152 18.72 1.11 15.03
CA GLN A 152 17.54 0.24 15.13
C GLN A 152 16.88 0.48 16.48
N VAL A 153 15.59 0.79 16.44
CA VAL A 153 14.75 0.99 17.63
C VAL A 153 13.55 0.05 17.60
N LEU A 154 12.97 -0.18 18.76
CA LEU A 154 11.78 -1.03 18.91
C LEU A 154 10.62 -0.16 19.37
N ILE A 155 9.54 -0.18 18.60
CA ILE A 155 8.31 0.56 18.89
C ILE A 155 7.35 -0.42 19.60
N PRO A 156 6.91 -0.13 20.83
CA PRO A 156 5.89 -0.93 21.49
C PRO A 156 4.56 -0.88 20.71
N VAL A 157 4.09 -2.04 20.28
CA VAL A 157 2.84 -2.20 19.53
C VAL A 157 2.01 -3.33 20.13
N GLU A 158 0.76 -3.47 19.70
CA GLU A 158 -0.05 -4.62 20.09
C GLU A 158 0.66 -5.94 19.72
N GLY A 159 0.77 -6.83 20.68
CA GLY A 159 1.41 -8.15 20.50
C GLY A 159 2.92 -8.17 20.62
N GLY A 160 3.59 -7.02 20.89
CA GLY A 160 5.05 -6.99 21.09
C GLY A 160 5.71 -5.68 20.73
N SER A 161 6.79 -5.75 19.96
CA SER A 161 7.54 -4.57 19.51
C SER A 161 7.82 -4.66 18.01
N ALA A 162 7.54 -3.59 17.29
CA ALA A 162 7.84 -3.44 15.87
C ALA A 162 9.21 -2.79 15.70
N PRO A 163 10.12 -3.34 14.87
CA PRO A 163 11.39 -2.71 14.60
C PRO A 163 11.22 -1.48 13.70
N ALA A 164 12.05 -0.45 13.93
CA ALA A 164 12.13 0.72 13.08
C ALA A 164 13.59 1.18 12.94
N TRP A 165 13.90 1.84 11.83
CA TRP A 165 15.15 2.58 11.69
C TRP A 165 14.92 4.04 12.07
N LEU A 166 15.71 4.52 13.02
CA LEU A 166 15.79 5.91 13.38
C LEU A 166 17.03 6.52 12.70
N VAL A 167 16.79 7.49 11.83
CA VAL A 167 17.85 8.30 11.19
C VAL A 167 17.70 9.73 11.67
N ARG A 168 18.63 10.16 12.52
CA ARG A 168 18.56 11.49 13.13
C ARG A 168 18.95 12.58 12.13
N ALA A 169 18.30 13.73 12.25
CA ALA A 169 18.76 14.95 11.59
C ALA A 169 20.15 15.35 12.10
N GLU A 170 20.88 16.13 11.30
CA GLU A 170 22.21 16.65 11.69
C GLU A 170 22.15 17.63 12.87
N SER A 171 21.05 18.35 12.99
CA SER A 171 20.73 19.24 14.09
C SER A 171 19.47 18.77 14.82
N PRO A 172 19.26 19.13 16.10
CA PRO A 172 18.01 18.80 16.78
C PRO A 172 16.80 19.25 15.97
N ALA A 173 15.93 18.30 15.62
CA ALA A 173 14.75 18.53 14.82
C ALA A 173 13.48 18.31 15.65
N SER A 174 12.60 19.30 15.68
CA SER A 174 11.28 19.18 16.32
C SER A 174 10.25 18.54 15.40
N THR A 175 10.49 18.51 14.07
CA THR A 175 9.63 17.83 13.11
C THR A 175 10.26 16.52 12.65
N TRP A 176 9.50 15.43 12.73
CA TRP A 176 9.94 14.10 12.32
C TRP A 176 9.17 13.61 11.09
N ALA A 177 9.84 12.81 10.28
CA ALA A 177 9.23 12.04 9.18
C ALA A 177 8.96 10.61 9.65
N VAL A 178 7.70 10.19 9.65
CA VAL A 178 7.30 8.80 9.92
C VAL A 178 6.92 8.16 8.59
N MET A 179 7.62 7.09 8.22
CA MET A 179 7.57 6.50 6.88
C MET A 179 6.96 5.09 6.90
N VAL A 180 5.91 4.89 6.11
CA VAL A 180 5.03 3.71 6.11
C VAL A 180 5.03 3.04 4.74
N HIS A 181 5.63 1.86 4.63
CA HIS A 181 5.72 1.10 3.39
C HIS A 181 4.39 0.47 2.94
N GLY A 182 4.35 -0.05 1.72
CA GLY A 182 3.19 -0.67 1.12
C GLY A 182 2.96 -2.13 1.55
N ARG A 183 1.85 -2.69 1.07
CA ARG A 183 1.46 -4.08 1.35
C ARG A 183 2.47 -5.06 0.74
N GLY A 184 2.94 -6.01 1.56
CA GLY A 184 3.90 -7.03 1.13
C GLY A 184 5.30 -6.47 0.81
N ALA A 185 5.55 -5.18 1.07
CA ALA A 185 6.88 -4.58 1.09
C ALA A 185 7.46 -4.68 2.51
N THR A 186 8.68 -4.21 2.67
CA THR A 186 9.34 -3.99 3.96
C THR A 186 9.64 -2.51 4.13
N ARG A 187 10.06 -2.10 5.32
CA ARG A 187 10.49 -0.72 5.59
C ARG A 187 11.58 -0.21 4.64
N ALA A 188 12.34 -1.10 3.98
CA ALA A 188 13.34 -0.72 2.97
C ALA A 188 12.73 0.02 1.75
N GLU A 189 11.44 -0.17 1.46
CA GLU A 189 10.73 0.56 0.42
C GLU A 189 10.74 2.07 0.67
N ALA A 190 10.62 2.49 1.92
CA ALA A 190 10.52 3.89 2.29
C ALA A 190 11.85 4.66 2.34
N LEU A 191 12.97 3.96 2.17
CA LEU A 191 14.31 4.57 2.26
C LEU A 191 14.54 5.69 1.23
N ARG A 192 13.86 5.66 0.09
CA ARG A 192 13.90 6.71 -0.95
C ARG A 192 13.53 8.10 -0.44
N ALA A 193 12.77 8.22 0.64
CA ALA A 193 12.42 9.51 1.23
C ALA A 193 13.47 10.04 2.22
N LEU A 194 14.50 9.28 2.55
CA LEU A 194 15.52 9.72 3.51
C LEU A 194 16.31 10.93 3.03
N THR A 195 16.65 10.98 1.74
CA THR A 195 17.42 12.10 1.17
C THR A 195 16.68 13.43 1.30
N PRO A 196 15.45 13.61 0.78
CA PRO A 196 14.72 14.86 0.95
C PRO A 196 14.38 15.16 2.42
N ALA A 197 14.08 14.15 3.24
CA ALA A 197 13.84 14.35 4.67
C ALA A 197 15.08 14.94 5.38
N ARG A 198 16.26 14.40 5.07
CA ARG A 198 17.53 14.94 5.62
C ARG A 198 17.81 16.36 5.16
N ARG A 199 17.63 16.67 3.86
CA ARG A 199 17.82 18.03 3.31
C ARG A 199 16.86 19.05 3.95
N LEU A 200 15.71 18.58 4.43
CA LEU A 200 14.74 19.38 5.18
C LEU A 200 15.03 19.43 6.69
N GLY A 201 16.08 18.75 7.17
CA GLY A 201 16.41 18.70 8.59
C GLY A 201 15.44 17.86 9.42
N LEU A 202 14.74 16.91 8.83
CA LEU A 202 13.80 16.03 9.53
C LEU A 202 14.53 14.82 10.12
N THR A 203 14.22 14.46 11.37
CA THR A 203 14.55 13.14 11.89
C THR A 203 13.57 12.13 11.30
N SER A 204 14.08 11.02 10.76
CA SER A 204 13.25 10.02 10.08
C SER A 204 13.10 8.75 10.92
N LEU A 205 11.86 8.25 11.01
CA LEU A 205 11.49 6.99 11.62
C LEU A 205 10.85 6.11 10.55
N VAL A 206 11.59 5.09 10.10
CA VAL A 206 11.17 4.16 9.05
C VAL A 206 10.72 2.88 9.73
N LEU A 207 9.40 2.66 9.80
CA LEU A 207 8.84 1.62 10.64
C LEU A 207 8.41 0.37 9.89
N SER A 208 8.50 -0.77 10.56
CA SER A 208 7.73 -1.97 10.27
C SER A 208 6.40 -1.91 11.03
N TYR A 209 5.36 -2.52 10.46
CA TYR A 209 4.04 -2.61 11.09
C TYR A 209 3.48 -4.03 10.97
N ARG A 210 2.41 -4.31 11.71
CA ARG A 210 1.81 -5.66 11.79
C ARG A 210 1.67 -6.35 10.44
N ASN A 211 2.01 -7.63 10.42
CA ASN A 211 1.91 -8.52 9.25
C ASN A 211 2.91 -8.27 8.11
N ASP A 212 3.91 -7.40 8.26
CA ASP A 212 4.94 -7.17 7.24
C ASP A 212 6.05 -8.24 7.22
N GLY A 213 6.11 -9.08 8.24
CA GLY A 213 7.10 -10.14 8.40
C GLY A 213 8.20 -9.83 9.42
N GLU A 214 8.39 -8.57 9.79
CA GLU A 214 9.37 -8.12 10.80
C GLU A 214 8.68 -7.70 12.11
N ALA A 215 7.53 -7.04 12.02
CA ALA A 215 6.71 -6.67 13.17
C ALA A 215 5.80 -7.84 13.63
N PRO A 216 5.28 -7.80 14.88
CA PRO A 216 4.31 -8.77 15.36
C PRO A 216 3.11 -8.90 14.42
N SER A 217 2.64 -10.13 14.23
CA SER A 217 1.42 -10.36 13.45
C SER A 217 0.19 -9.89 14.21
N ALA A 218 -0.81 -9.39 13.49
CA ALA A 218 -2.15 -9.18 14.05
C ALA A 218 -2.71 -10.50 14.60
N PRO A 219 -3.63 -10.47 15.60
CA PRO A 219 -4.19 -11.67 16.20
C PRO A 219 -4.82 -12.66 15.20
N ASP A 220 -5.35 -12.16 14.10
CA ASP A 220 -5.93 -12.96 13.01
C ASP A 220 -4.93 -13.26 11.88
N GLY A 221 -3.73 -12.68 11.93
CA GLY A 221 -2.71 -12.78 10.90
C GLY A 221 -3.15 -12.20 9.56
N ARG A 222 -4.05 -11.21 9.55
CA ARG A 222 -4.62 -10.61 8.33
C ARG A 222 -4.34 -9.12 8.26
N TYR A 223 -4.17 -8.63 7.03
CA TYR A 223 -4.15 -7.18 6.78
C TYR A 223 -5.55 -6.59 7.02
N GLY A 224 -5.59 -5.52 7.79
CA GLY A 224 -6.76 -4.65 7.95
C GLY A 224 -6.88 -3.61 6.85
N LEU A 225 -5.99 -3.61 5.86
CA LEU A 225 -5.95 -2.68 4.72
C LEU A 225 -5.87 -1.19 5.11
N GLY A 226 -5.28 -0.91 6.26
CA GLY A 226 -5.19 0.42 6.87
C GLY A 226 -6.04 0.59 8.11
N MET A 227 -7.10 -0.24 8.31
CA MET A 227 -8.01 -0.11 9.44
C MET A 227 -7.41 -0.57 10.78
N THR A 228 -6.39 -1.40 10.76
CA THR A 228 -5.72 -1.89 11.97
C THR A 228 -4.26 -1.46 12.05
N GLU A 229 -3.59 -1.31 10.91
CA GLU A 229 -2.18 -0.95 10.82
C GLU A 229 -1.89 0.48 11.29
N TRP A 230 -2.87 1.39 11.20
CA TRP A 230 -2.70 2.77 11.68
C TRP A 230 -2.39 2.86 13.18
N HIS A 231 -2.77 1.86 13.98
CA HIS A 231 -2.40 1.82 15.40
C HIS A 231 -0.89 1.70 15.62
N ASP A 232 -0.19 0.99 14.73
CA ASP A 232 1.26 0.85 14.84
C ASP A 232 1.96 2.15 14.42
N VAL A 233 1.38 2.89 13.46
CA VAL A 233 1.85 4.23 13.10
C VAL A 233 1.57 5.23 14.23
N ASP A 234 0.42 5.14 14.90
CA ASP A 234 0.11 5.96 16.08
C ASP A 234 1.12 5.70 17.22
N ALA A 235 1.50 4.43 17.44
CA ALA A 235 2.55 4.06 18.39
C ALA A 235 3.94 4.61 17.98
N ALA A 236 4.23 4.64 16.66
CA ALA A 236 5.45 5.27 16.16
C ALA A 236 5.46 6.79 16.38
N ILE A 237 4.31 7.44 16.27
CA ILE A 237 4.18 8.88 16.64
C ILE A 237 4.36 9.07 18.14
N ASP A 238 3.82 8.19 19.00
CA ASP A 238 4.09 8.22 20.44
C ASP A 238 5.58 8.17 20.73
N TYR A 239 6.27 7.23 20.07
CA TYR A 239 7.72 7.10 20.21
C TYR A 239 8.43 8.40 19.78
N ALA A 240 8.07 8.96 18.62
CA ALA A 240 8.64 10.20 18.13
C ALA A 240 8.44 11.36 19.13
N VAL A 241 7.22 11.53 19.65
CA VAL A 241 6.86 12.56 20.63
C VAL A 241 7.64 12.37 21.94
N ALA A 242 7.75 11.15 22.44
CA ALA A 242 8.52 10.85 23.64
C ALA A 242 10.03 11.14 23.46
N HIS A 243 10.52 11.20 22.22
CA HIS A 243 11.91 11.50 21.88
C HIS A 243 12.13 12.90 21.29
N GLY A 244 11.18 13.81 21.49
CA GLY A 244 11.32 15.24 21.21
C GLY A 244 10.66 15.72 19.91
N ALA A 245 9.85 14.90 19.24
CA ALA A 245 9.05 15.38 18.12
C ALA A 245 7.91 16.29 18.64
N GLU A 246 7.81 17.48 18.11
CA GLU A 246 6.64 18.36 18.30
C GLU A 246 5.61 18.13 17.21
N ASP A 247 6.10 17.98 15.97
CA ASP A 247 5.31 17.77 14.77
C ASP A 247 5.82 16.55 13.98
N VAL A 248 4.95 15.96 13.17
CA VAL A 248 5.30 14.85 12.28
C VAL A 248 4.77 15.07 10.85
N VAL A 249 5.51 14.55 9.89
CA VAL A 249 5.08 14.39 8.50
C VAL A 249 4.96 12.90 8.24
N LEU A 250 3.83 12.44 7.70
CA LEU A 250 3.65 11.03 7.35
C LEU A 250 3.96 10.83 5.87
N PHE A 251 4.79 9.82 5.60
CA PHE A 251 5.02 9.31 4.25
C PHE A 251 4.36 7.94 4.12
N GLY A 252 3.70 7.68 3.00
CA GLY A 252 3.03 6.40 2.78
C GLY A 252 3.04 5.94 1.33
N TRP A 253 3.45 4.69 1.11
CA TRP A 253 3.48 4.05 -0.20
C TRP A 253 2.32 3.07 -0.34
N SER A 254 1.55 3.14 -1.43
CA SER A 254 0.46 2.19 -1.71
C SER A 254 -0.52 2.04 -0.53
N MET A 255 -0.62 0.86 0.08
CA MET A 255 -1.38 0.63 1.32
C MET A 255 -0.86 1.49 2.48
N GLY A 256 0.44 1.80 2.53
CA GLY A 256 1.00 2.74 3.50
C GLY A 256 0.39 4.13 3.39
N GLY A 257 -0.02 4.54 2.18
CA GLY A 257 -0.80 5.75 1.95
C GLY A 257 -2.19 5.69 2.60
N ALA A 258 -2.90 4.56 2.46
CA ALA A 258 -4.18 4.35 3.15
C ALA A 258 -4.00 4.34 4.68
N ILE A 259 -2.93 3.72 5.18
CA ILE A 259 -2.58 3.73 6.61
C ILE A 259 -2.31 5.16 7.09
N ALA A 260 -1.53 5.95 6.34
CA ALA A 260 -1.22 7.34 6.69
C ALA A 260 -2.49 8.22 6.73
N LEU A 261 -3.40 8.05 5.77
CA LEU A 261 -4.71 8.72 5.76
C LEU A 261 -5.56 8.35 6.98
N GLN A 262 -5.63 7.06 7.33
CA GLN A 262 -6.35 6.60 8.52
C GLN A 262 -5.69 7.13 9.82
N THR A 263 -4.35 7.16 9.88
CA THR A 263 -3.63 7.74 11.01
C THR A 263 -3.94 9.24 11.15
N ALA A 264 -3.98 9.98 10.05
CA ALA A 264 -4.31 11.40 10.04
C ALA A 264 -5.72 11.70 10.56
N ASP A 265 -6.66 10.80 10.29
CA ASP A 265 -8.06 10.91 10.71
C ASP A 265 -8.26 10.48 12.18
N LEU A 266 -7.71 9.34 12.57
CA LEU A 266 -8.08 8.62 13.79
C LEU A 266 -7.08 8.78 14.94
N SER A 267 -5.82 9.18 14.66
CA SER A 267 -4.78 9.29 15.68
C SER A 267 -5.13 10.33 16.75
N ARG A 268 -4.81 10.01 17.99
CA ARG A 268 -4.82 10.99 19.09
C ARG A 268 -3.82 12.13 18.85
N HIS A 269 -2.81 11.91 18.01
CA HIS A 269 -1.79 12.88 17.62
C HIS A 269 -2.11 13.64 16.33
N ARG A 270 -3.32 13.53 15.77
CA ARG A 270 -3.70 14.17 14.49
C ARG A 270 -3.35 15.67 14.41
N ARG A 271 -3.34 16.38 15.55
CA ARG A 271 -2.97 17.81 15.61
C ARG A 271 -1.47 18.07 15.44
N ARG A 272 -0.64 17.04 15.61
CA ARG A 272 0.81 17.08 15.40
C ARG A 272 1.20 16.70 13.98
N ILE A 273 0.30 16.08 13.23
CA ILE A 273 0.53 15.72 11.83
C ILE A 273 0.39 16.99 10.99
N ARG A 274 1.49 17.39 10.34
CA ARG A 274 1.57 18.65 9.59
C ARG A 274 1.30 18.49 8.12
N ALA A 275 1.65 17.34 7.56
CA ALA A 275 1.49 17.05 6.14
C ALA A 275 1.52 15.53 5.88
N LEU A 276 0.97 15.15 4.72
CA LEU A 276 1.07 13.80 4.17
C LEU A 276 1.83 13.87 2.84
N VAL A 277 2.70 12.89 2.60
CA VAL A 277 3.37 12.63 1.32
C VAL A 277 3.05 11.19 0.92
N LEU A 278 2.27 11.01 -0.13
CA LEU A 278 1.70 9.73 -0.52
C LEU A 278 2.16 9.37 -1.93
N ASP A 279 2.75 8.18 -2.10
CA ASP A 279 3.30 7.68 -3.35
C ASP A 279 2.50 6.45 -3.81
N GLY A 280 1.84 6.54 -4.99
CA GLY A 280 0.93 5.51 -5.49
C GLY A 280 -0.15 5.07 -4.50
N PRO A 281 -0.80 5.99 -3.73
CA PRO A 281 -1.58 5.62 -2.55
C PRO A 281 -2.91 4.96 -2.90
N VAL A 282 -3.35 4.04 -2.05
CA VAL A 282 -4.72 3.54 -2.10
C VAL A 282 -5.66 4.57 -1.47
N ILE A 283 -6.33 5.35 -2.31
CA ILE A 283 -7.31 6.38 -1.93
C ILE A 283 -8.70 5.76 -1.72
N ASN A 284 -9.05 4.75 -2.51
CA ASN A 284 -10.32 4.04 -2.44
C ASN A 284 -10.09 2.54 -2.72
N TRP A 285 -10.23 1.72 -1.68
CA TRP A 285 -10.06 0.29 -1.81
C TRP A 285 -11.07 -0.38 -2.74
N MET A 286 -12.29 0.12 -2.81
CA MET A 286 -13.32 -0.50 -3.67
C MET A 286 -12.94 -0.39 -5.14
N GLU A 287 -12.35 0.73 -5.57
CA GLU A 287 -11.86 0.90 -6.94
C GLU A 287 -10.63 0.04 -7.23
N VAL A 288 -9.67 -0.01 -6.29
CA VAL A 288 -8.51 -0.91 -6.44
C VAL A 288 -8.95 -2.37 -6.57
N LEU A 289 -9.89 -2.82 -5.74
CA LEU A 289 -10.41 -4.18 -5.80
C LEU A 289 -11.18 -4.46 -7.11
N ALA A 290 -11.93 -3.48 -7.62
CA ALA A 290 -12.61 -3.59 -8.90
C ALA A 290 -11.61 -3.67 -10.06
N HIS A 291 -10.58 -2.82 -10.06
CA HIS A 291 -9.51 -2.83 -11.03
C HIS A 291 -8.77 -4.18 -11.06
N HIS A 292 -8.40 -4.72 -9.90
CA HIS A 292 -7.77 -6.04 -9.83
C HIS A 292 -8.69 -7.18 -10.28
N ALA A 293 -10.00 -7.07 -10.02
CA ALA A 293 -10.95 -8.03 -10.54
C ALA A 293 -10.98 -8.00 -12.07
N GLU A 294 -10.95 -6.82 -12.70
CA GLU A 294 -10.90 -6.65 -14.15
C GLU A 294 -9.59 -7.19 -14.75
N LEU A 295 -8.44 -6.80 -14.21
CA LEU A 295 -7.13 -7.30 -14.63
C LEU A 295 -7.04 -8.83 -14.61
N ASN A 296 -7.61 -9.46 -13.60
CA ASN A 296 -7.64 -10.92 -13.46
C ASN A 296 -8.83 -11.58 -14.17
N ARG A 297 -9.59 -10.82 -14.98
CA ARG A 297 -10.78 -11.29 -15.71
C ARG A 297 -11.81 -11.96 -14.79
N ILE A 298 -11.93 -11.47 -13.56
CA ILE A 298 -12.90 -11.96 -12.58
C ILE A 298 -14.27 -11.38 -12.94
N PRO A 299 -15.32 -12.20 -13.10
CA PRO A 299 -16.65 -11.68 -13.37
C PRO A 299 -17.11 -10.69 -12.29
N ALA A 300 -17.72 -9.57 -12.69
CA ALA A 300 -18.16 -8.52 -11.77
C ALA A 300 -19.01 -9.00 -10.57
N PRO A 301 -19.89 -10.01 -10.70
CA PRO A 301 -20.60 -10.57 -9.54
C PRO A 301 -19.66 -11.18 -8.48
N VAL A 302 -18.57 -11.84 -8.92
CA VAL A 302 -17.56 -12.45 -8.03
C VAL A 302 -16.79 -11.35 -7.30
N GLY A 303 -16.36 -10.31 -8.00
CA GLY A 303 -15.66 -9.16 -7.38
C GLY A 303 -16.53 -8.46 -6.33
N ARG A 304 -17.79 -8.16 -6.65
CA ARG A 304 -18.76 -7.58 -5.70
C ARG A 304 -19.03 -8.47 -4.49
N LEU A 305 -19.15 -9.78 -4.72
CA LEU A 305 -19.31 -10.74 -3.61
C LEU A 305 -18.05 -10.76 -2.72
N GLY A 306 -16.85 -10.71 -3.31
CA GLY A 306 -15.58 -10.61 -2.58
C GLY A 306 -15.53 -9.38 -1.68
N GLN A 307 -15.89 -8.20 -2.19
CA GLN A 307 -15.98 -6.96 -1.41
C GLN A 307 -17.01 -7.08 -0.26
N TYR A 308 -18.19 -7.66 -0.56
CA TYR A 308 -19.19 -7.93 0.47
C TYR A 308 -18.68 -8.88 1.56
N LEU A 309 -17.94 -9.94 1.19
CA LEU A 309 -17.37 -10.88 2.16
C LEU A 309 -16.36 -10.19 3.08
N LEU A 310 -15.53 -9.29 2.58
CA LEU A 310 -14.57 -8.51 3.38
C LEU A 310 -15.27 -7.58 4.37
N SER A 311 -16.42 -7.01 3.99
CA SER A 311 -17.16 -6.03 4.79
C SER A 311 -18.27 -6.65 5.65
N SER A 312 -18.46 -7.99 5.59
CA SER A 312 -19.58 -8.66 6.26
C SER A 312 -19.17 -9.30 7.59
N GLN A 313 -19.84 -8.91 8.67
CA GLN A 313 -19.68 -9.54 9.99
C GLN A 313 -19.95 -11.06 9.97
N ARG A 314 -20.91 -11.49 9.13
CA ARG A 314 -21.25 -12.92 9.01
C ARG A 314 -20.18 -13.72 8.27
N ALA A 315 -19.47 -13.08 7.32
CA ALA A 315 -18.44 -13.73 6.50
C ALA A 315 -17.06 -13.70 7.15
N ARG A 316 -16.84 -13.01 8.27
CA ARG A 316 -15.53 -12.89 8.90
C ARG A 316 -14.81 -14.23 9.15
N ARG A 317 -15.55 -15.28 9.54
CA ARG A 317 -14.96 -16.62 9.71
C ARG A 317 -14.49 -17.23 8.40
N ILE A 318 -15.13 -16.88 7.29
CA ILE A 318 -14.78 -17.35 5.95
C ILE A 318 -13.54 -16.62 5.45
N THR A 319 -13.46 -15.30 5.65
CA THR A 319 -12.31 -14.48 5.26
C THR A 319 -11.13 -14.65 6.21
N GLY A 320 -11.37 -15.07 7.45
CA GLY A 320 -10.37 -15.18 8.51
C GLY A 320 -10.10 -13.87 9.23
N LEU A 321 -10.88 -12.82 8.99
CA LEU A 321 -10.76 -11.53 9.64
C LEU A 321 -11.33 -11.56 11.06
N ALA A 322 -10.67 -10.89 12.00
CA ALA A 322 -11.19 -10.68 13.35
C ALA A 322 -12.43 -9.77 13.36
N ALA A 323 -12.43 -8.75 12.48
CA ALA A 323 -13.55 -7.82 12.28
C ALA A 323 -13.77 -7.56 10.78
N PRO A 324 -14.98 -7.19 10.35
CA PRO A 324 -15.24 -6.80 8.97
C PRO A 324 -14.48 -5.49 8.64
N LEU A 325 -14.08 -5.35 7.38
CA LEU A 325 -13.45 -4.12 6.89
C LEU A 325 -14.53 -3.12 6.49
N ASP A 326 -14.51 -1.93 7.06
CA ASP A 326 -15.35 -0.83 6.62
C ASP A 326 -14.67 -0.07 5.46
N LEU A 327 -14.72 -0.69 4.27
CA LEU A 327 -14.12 -0.13 3.07
C LEU A 327 -14.71 1.23 2.68
N LYS A 328 -15.94 1.53 3.12
CA LYS A 328 -16.60 2.81 2.84
C LYS A 328 -16.02 3.95 3.68
N SER A 329 -15.63 3.67 4.92
CA SER A 329 -14.97 4.68 5.75
C SER A 329 -13.59 5.07 5.22
N MET A 330 -13.00 4.21 4.37
CA MET A 330 -11.71 4.46 3.68
C MET A 330 -11.89 4.99 2.25
N ASP A 331 -13.09 5.40 1.85
CA ASP A 331 -13.33 6.11 0.59
C ASP A 331 -13.03 7.60 0.75
N TRP A 332 -11.78 7.97 0.50
CA TRP A 332 -11.33 9.34 0.63
C TRP A 332 -11.82 10.25 -0.50
N ILE A 333 -12.35 9.70 -1.60
CA ILE A 333 -13.03 10.50 -2.63
C ILE A 333 -14.38 11.00 -2.09
N ALA A 334 -15.14 10.12 -1.43
CA ALA A 334 -16.40 10.47 -0.81
C ALA A 334 -16.21 11.39 0.43
N ARG A 335 -15.05 11.29 1.08
CA ARG A 335 -14.67 12.03 2.29
C ARG A 335 -13.68 13.19 2.01
N ALA A 336 -13.54 13.62 0.76
CA ALA A 336 -12.50 14.57 0.36
C ALA A 336 -12.47 15.84 1.22
N GLU A 337 -13.64 16.41 1.54
CA GLU A 337 -13.76 17.62 2.38
C GLU A 337 -13.30 17.42 3.84
N GLN A 338 -13.23 16.17 4.32
CA GLN A 338 -12.75 15.86 5.68
C GLN A 338 -11.23 15.85 5.76
N LEU A 339 -10.53 15.76 4.64
CA LEU A 339 -9.06 15.82 4.58
C LEU A 339 -8.62 17.28 4.62
N THR A 340 -8.33 17.79 5.81
CA THR A 340 -7.93 19.17 6.07
C THR A 340 -6.41 19.33 6.29
N LEU A 341 -5.65 18.28 6.00
CA LEU A 341 -4.20 18.29 6.06
C LEU A 341 -3.61 18.53 4.68
N PRO A 342 -2.56 19.36 4.56
CA PRO A 342 -1.78 19.44 3.33
C PRO A 342 -1.29 18.06 2.92
N THR A 343 -1.63 17.63 1.71
CA THR A 343 -1.35 16.30 1.19
C THR A 343 -0.74 16.41 -0.20
N LEU A 344 0.47 15.88 -0.36
CA LEU A 344 1.10 15.67 -1.65
C LEU A 344 0.85 14.22 -2.07
N VAL A 345 0.31 14.04 -3.25
CA VAL A 345 0.16 12.73 -3.89
C VAL A 345 1.07 12.69 -5.11
N LEU A 346 2.00 11.73 -5.13
CA LEU A 346 2.81 11.40 -6.30
C LEU A 346 2.21 10.12 -6.89
N HIS A 347 1.87 10.11 -8.17
CA HIS A 347 1.22 8.95 -8.77
C HIS A 347 1.52 8.87 -10.26
N SER A 348 1.87 7.68 -10.73
CA SER A 348 2.12 7.43 -12.14
C SER A 348 0.82 7.18 -12.90
N GLU A 349 0.73 7.72 -14.12
CA GLU A 349 -0.36 7.38 -15.06
C GLU A 349 -0.25 5.93 -15.57
N ASP A 350 0.94 5.34 -15.46
CA ASP A 350 1.24 3.96 -15.90
C ASP A 350 1.25 2.96 -14.72
N ASP A 351 0.66 3.34 -13.57
CA ASP A 351 0.49 2.44 -12.42
C ASP A 351 -0.57 1.38 -12.74
N GLU A 352 -0.10 0.15 -12.92
CA GLU A 352 -0.94 -1.00 -13.26
C GLU A 352 -1.61 -1.65 -12.05
N PHE A 353 -1.16 -1.31 -10.83
CA PHE A 353 -1.62 -1.96 -9.61
C PHE A 353 -2.66 -1.13 -8.86
N VAL A 354 -2.38 0.17 -8.67
CA VAL A 354 -3.33 1.13 -8.10
C VAL A 354 -3.67 2.17 -9.15
N PRO A 355 -4.91 2.19 -9.68
CA PRO A 355 -5.27 3.14 -10.74
C PRO A 355 -5.16 4.58 -10.24
N ILE A 356 -4.63 5.48 -11.08
CA ILE A 356 -4.46 6.91 -10.73
C ILE A 356 -5.79 7.65 -10.56
N GLY A 357 -6.89 7.16 -11.14
CA GLY A 357 -8.20 7.82 -11.13
C GLY A 357 -8.62 8.35 -9.76
N PRO A 358 -8.63 7.53 -8.70
CA PRO A 358 -8.95 7.97 -7.34
C PRO A 358 -8.10 9.14 -6.84
N SER A 359 -6.82 9.21 -7.19
CA SER A 359 -5.92 10.32 -6.81
C SER A 359 -6.27 11.60 -7.56
N VAL A 360 -6.65 11.49 -8.84
CA VAL A 360 -7.14 12.62 -9.64
C VAL A 360 -8.43 13.17 -9.06
N ASP A 361 -9.38 12.30 -8.74
CA ASP A 361 -10.68 12.67 -8.19
C ASP A 361 -10.56 13.33 -6.81
N LEU A 362 -9.69 12.79 -5.94
CA LEU A 362 -9.42 13.39 -4.64
C LEU A 362 -8.83 14.80 -4.78
N ALA A 363 -7.84 14.98 -5.64
CA ALA A 363 -7.21 16.28 -5.87
C ALA A 363 -8.21 17.30 -6.49
N ALA A 364 -9.05 16.84 -7.42
CA ALA A 364 -10.08 17.67 -8.04
C ALA A 364 -11.15 18.12 -7.03
N LYS A 365 -11.54 17.22 -6.10
CA LYS A 365 -12.55 17.54 -5.07
C LYS A 365 -12.00 18.37 -3.92
N ASN A 366 -10.70 18.31 -3.65
CA ASN A 366 -10.07 19.02 -2.53
C ASN A 366 -8.77 19.75 -2.92
N PRO A 367 -8.81 20.66 -3.90
CA PRO A 367 -7.62 21.34 -4.41
C PRO A 367 -6.95 22.28 -3.39
N GLY A 368 -7.65 22.64 -2.30
CA GLY A 368 -7.10 23.46 -1.23
C GLY A 368 -6.05 22.73 -0.36
N PHE A 369 -6.19 21.44 -0.24
CA PHE A 369 -5.33 20.62 0.61
C PHE A 369 -4.54 19.55 -0.15
N VAL A 370 -5.03 19.07 -1.28
CA VAL A 370 -4.41 17.98 -2.05
C VAL A 370 -3.72 18.52 -3.29
N THR A 371 -2.43 18.24 -3.38
CA THR A 371 -1.60 18.50 -4.57
C THR A 371 -1.30 17.17 -5.21
N LEU A 372 -1.65 16.98 -6.49
CA LEU A 372 -1.30 15.79 -7.27
C LEU A 372 -0.13 16.10 -8.21
N GLU A 373 0.95 15.38 -8.06
CA GLU A 373 2.06 15.35 -8.99
C GLU A 373 2.04 14.06 -9.80
N ARG A 374 1.90 14.20 -11.13
CA ARG A 374 1.77 13.06 -12.04
C ARG A 374 3.13 12.64 -12.58
N PHE A 375 3.38 11.34 -12.52
CA PHE A 375 4.53 10.69 -13.14
C PHE A 375 4.09 9.87 -14.34
N HIS A 376 5.03 9.56 -15.22
CA HIS A 376 4.84 8.71 -16.38
C HIS A 376 5.92 7.63 -16.39
N ARG A 377 5.65 6.53 -17.08
CA ARG A 377 6.54 5.37 -17.24
C ARG A 377 6.91 4.65 -15.93
N ALA A 378 6.54 5.17 -14.78
CA ALA A 378 6.73 4.48 -13.53
C ALA A 378 5.62 3.44 -13.32
N ARG A 379 6.01 2.23 -12.98
CA ARG A 379 5.09 1.21 -12.49
C ARG A 379 4.75 1.51 -11.04
N HIS A 380 3.85 0.72 -10.45
CA HIS A 380 3.35 0.94 -9.10
C HIS A 380 4.45 1.27 -8.07
N THR A 381 4.34 2.41 -7.41
CA THR A 381 5.30 2.94 -6.41
C THR A 381 6.77 2.93 -6.89
N LYS A 382 7.02 3.19 -8.17
CA LYS A 382 8.38 3.25 -8.73
C LYS A 382 8.71 4.63 -9.34
N GLU A 383 7.98 5.67 -8.96
CA GLU A 383 8.19 7.03 -9.43
C GLU A 383 9.62 7.52 -9.12
N TRP A 384 10.07 7.30 -7.89
CA TRP A 384 11.46 7.59 -7.49
C TRP A 384 12.47 6.75 -8.28
N ASN A 385 12.17 5.50 -8.58
CA ASN A 385 13.08 4.62 -9.30
C ASN A 385 13.35 5.10 -10.73
N VAL A 386 12.31 5.65 -11.37
CA VAL A 386 12.40 6.18 -12.76
C VAL A 386 13.07 7.55 -12.80
N ASP A 387 12.72 8.44 -11.86
CA ASP A 387 13.23 9.82 -11.83
C ASP A 387 13.43 10.28 -10.38
N PRO A 388 14.53 9.82 -9.73
CA PRO A 388 14.80 10.15 -8.34
C PRO A 388 14.98 11.66 -8.12
N ASP A 389 15.63 12.37 -9.04
CA ASP A 389 15.91 13.79 -8.90
C ASP A 389 14.61 14.60 -8.91
N ARG A 390 13.71 14.32 -9.83
CA ARG A 390 12.41 14.98 -9.89
C ARG A 390 11.56 14.64 -8.65
N TRP A 391 11.51 13.37 -8.25
CA TRP A 391 10.73 12.92 -7.09
C TRP A 391 11.21 13.64 -5.82
N GLU A 392 12.52 13.65 -5.57
CA GLU A 392 13.12 14.30 -4.42
C GLU A 392 12.91 15.82 -4.44
N ALA A 393 13.09 16.46 -5.60
CA ALA A 393 12.89 17.91 -5.76
C ALA A 393 11.43 18.33 -5.50
N VAL A 394 10.46 17.54 -5.99
CA VAL A 394 9.02 17.78 -5.77
C VAL A 394 8.69 17.67 -4.29
N VAL A 395 9.09 16.57 -3.64
CA VAL A 395 8.84 16.33 -2.21
C VAL A 395 9.49 17.42 -1.36
N GLU A 396 10.78 17.70 -1.61
CA GLU A 396 11.52 18.72 -0.86
C GLU A 396 10.91 20.11 -1.04
N GLY A 397 10.65 20.53 -2.26
CA GLY A 397 10.11 21.85 -2.58
C GLY A 397 8.71 22.05 -1.99
N TRP A 398 7.85 21.03 -2.11
CA TRP A 398 6.49 21.09 -1.57
C TRP A 398 6.49 21.13 -0.04
N LEU A 399 7.25 20.25 0.64
CA LEU A 399 7.35 20.24 2.11
C LEU A 399 8.01 21.51 2.65
N ARG A 400 9.04 22.04 1.97
CA ARG A 400 9.69 23.29 2.36
C ARG A 400 8.68 24.44 2.41
N GLY A 401 7.82 24.53 1.40
CA GLY A 401 6.75 25.52 1.37
C GLY A 401 5.71 25.35 2.50
N ARG A 402 5.44 24.10 2.93
CA ARG A 402 4.43 23.80 3.95
C ARG A 402 4.96 23.88 5.38
N LEU A 403 6.20 23.50 5.61
CA LEU A 403 6.81 23.48 6.95
C LEU A 403 7.47 24.82 7.31
N PHE A 404 8.07 25.52 6.33
CA PHE A 404 8.89 26.69 6.56
C PHE A 404 8.41 27.95 5.81
N GLY A 405 7.46 27.81 4.88
CA GLY A 405 6.86 28.94 4.18
C GLY A 405 5.88 29.73 5.06
N ARG A 406 5.83 31.05 4.88
CA ARG A 406 4.85 31.91 5.54
C ARG A 406 3.42 31.49 5.15
N THR A 407 2.62 31.19 6.18
CA THR A 407 1.14 31.02 6.21
C THR A 407 0.41 31.02 4.88
N LEU A 408 -0.24 29.88 4.57
CA LEU A 408 -1.30 29.82 3.54
C LEU A 408 -2.49 30.72 3.96
N PRO A 409 -3.16 31.39 3.01
CA PRO A 409 -4.42 32.08 3.29
C PRO A 409 -5.47 31.02 3.70
N GLY A 410 -5.87 31.01 4.97
CA GLY A 410 -6.90 30.11 5.53
C GLY A 410 -6.57 29.41 6.84
N GLY A 411 -5.30 29.33 7.25
CA GLY A 411 -4.89 28.80 8.54
C GLY A 411 -4.92 29.90 9.61
N ARG A 412 -5.75 29.77 10.64
CA ARG A 412 -5.76 30.67 11.79
C ARG A 412 -4.37 30.70 12.43
N SER A 413 -3.73 31.88 12.39
CA SER A 413 -2.53 32.19 13.13
C SER A 413 -2.78 31.83 14.60
N ARG A 414 -1.88 31.07 15.21
CA ARG A 414 -1.77 31.03 16.68
C ARG A 414 -1.36 32.43 17.10
N GLU A 415 -2.32 33.22 17.55
CA GLU A 415 -2.08 34.45 18.28
C GLU A 415 -1.39 34.05 19.58
N ALA A 416 -0.13 34.45 19.72
CA ALA A 416 0.59 34.32 20.98
C ALA A 416 -0.18 35.12 22.02
N ALA A 417 -0.73 34.44 23.01
CA ALA A 417 -1.29 35.09 24.18
C ALA A 417 -0.18 35.95 24.83
N ALA A 418 -0.32 37.25 24.69
CA ALA A 418 0.51 38.19 25.41
C ALA A 418 0.24 38.04 26.94
N PRO A 419 1.24 38.11 27.79
CA PRO A 419 1.00 38.09 29.23
C PRO A 419 0.21 39.36 29.64
N GLU A 420 -0.91 39.16 30.32
CA GLU A 420 -1.66 40.22 31.00
C GLU A 420 -0.71 41.00 31.91
N ARG A 421 -0.56 42.31 31.63
CA ARG A 421 0.08 43.23 32.55
C ARG A 421 -0.92 43.52 33.64
N ASP A 422 -0.56 43.12 34.82
CA ASP A 422 -1.20 43.47 36.08
C ASP A 422 -1.13 45.00 36.26
N ALA A 423 -2.29 45.68 36.17
CA ALA A 423 -2.43 47.10 36.44
C ALA A 423 -3.30 47.26 37.71
N GLY A 424 -2.66 47.18 38.83
CA GLY A 424 -3.29 47.40 40.15
C GLY A 424 -2.38 48.22 41.06
N ALA A 425 -2.36 49.49 40.88
CA ALA A 425 -1.91 50.40 41.94
C ALA A 425 -2.91 51.53 42.06
N THR A 426 -3.79 51.41 43.02
CA THR A 426 -4.72 52.45 43.46
C THR A 426 -4.04 53.24 44.55
N GLU A 427 -3.79 54.50 44.32
CA GLU A 427 -3.55 55.47 45.38
C GLU A 427 -4.88 56.01 45.88
N LEU A 428 -4.99 56.12 47.16
CA LEU A 428 -5.98 56.87 47.90
C LEU A 428 -5.33 58.03 48.66
N PRO A 429 -6.04 59.17 48.87
CA PRO A 429 -5.56 60.31 49.56
C PRO A 429 -5.51 60.15 51.09
#